data_651fecbf086b6c48b636678384a7a6e6
#
_entry.id   651fecbf086b6c48b636678384a7a6e6
#
_cell.length_a   1.000
_cell.length_b   1.000
_cell.length_c   1.000
_cell.angle_alpha   90.00
_cell.angle_beta   90.00
_cell.angle_gamma   90.00
#
_symmetry.space_group_name_H-M   'P 1'
#
loop_
_entity.id
_entity.type
_entity.pdbx_description
1 polymer ?
#
loop_
_entity_poly.entity_id
_entity_poly.type
_entity_poly.pdbx_seq_one_letter_code
_entity_poly.pdbx_strand_id
1 'polypeptide(L)'
;MEPIHLSEIPIEIKQYVGTIHSIRFPRQGYTSNVGIIDTSSGMYALKRTKGEILSSWLHKEVTVTNLLDSGSTLPIPKVKRYLLEKNKGQSWALLGFFEGETLRTALFNEENEEKRREMIFNFGTTLSQIHLTPCPKEFIHEQQPWLDQMLVQAEWNLKNSQVDGSESLLQRIKRNRPNEYKQTLIHGDYTIDNVLVKNGIITGVIDWGGGAYGDPRYDVSIAIRPKPNVFENEVDQQIFFEGYGGKIINKWEYDYFVNGLYEFF
;
A
#
# COMPACT_ATOMS: atom_id res chain seq x y z
N MET A 1 10.04 5.63 15.11
CA MET A 1 9.71 4.31 15.74
C MET A 1 11.00 3.64 16.19
N GLU A 2 10.96 2.87 17.31
CA GLU A 2 12.15 2.15 17.81
C GLU A 2 12.44 0.92 16.94
N PRO A 3 13.71 0.63 16.58
CA PRO A 3 14.07 -0.56 15.83
C PRO A 3 13.61 -1.86 16.53
N ILE A 4 13.37 -2.90 15.74
CA ILE A 4 13.05 -4.23 16.29
C ILE A 4 14.33 -4.84 16.84
N HIS A 5 14.34 -5.17 18.15
CA HIS A 5 15.42 -5.94 18.74
C HIS A 5 15.18 -7.44 18.59
N LEU A 6 16.23 -8.22 18.33
CA LEU A 6 16.12 -9.68 18.15
C LEU A 6 15.49 -10.38 19.37
N SER A 7 15.73 -9.84 20.59
CA SER A 7 15.14 -10.36 21.83
C SER A 7 13.62 -10.19 21.90
N GLU A 8 13.05 -9.20 21.22
CA GLU A 8 11.60 -8.90 21.22
C GLU A 8 10.80 -9.80 20.27
N ILE A 9 11.48 -10.41 19.28
CA ILE A 9 10.81 -11.26 18.28
C ILE A 9 10.17 -12.46 18.99
N PRO A 10 8.84 -12.70 18.79
CA PRO A 10 8.14 -13.82 19.40
C PRO A 10 8.76 -15.18 19.11
N ILE A 11 8.64 -16.10 20.08
CA ILE A 11 9.24 -17.42 19.97
C ILE A 11 8.64 -18.22 18.79
N GLU A 12 7.36 -18.02 18.50
CA GLU A 12 6.64 -18.67 17.40
C GLU A 12 7.21 -18.27 16.04
N ILE A 13 7.64 -17.00 15.89
CA ILE A 13 8.33 -16.53 14.68
C ILE A 13 9.72 -17.15 14.62
N LYS A 14 10.50 -17.11 15.72
CA LYS A 14 11.84 -17.72 15.78
C LYS A 14 11.80 -19.21 15.47
N GLN A 15 10.84 -19.95 16.01
CA GLN A 15 10.64 -21.39 15.71
C GLN A 15 10.33 -21.63 14.24
N TYR A 16 9.57 -20.72 13.59
CA TYR A 16 9.23 -20.85 12.18
C TYR A 16 10.43 -20.59 11.26
N VAL A 17 11.21 -19.53 11.53
CA VAL A 17 12.32 -19.11 10.65
C VAL A 17 13.66 -19.76 10.97
N GLY A 18 13.77 -20.39 12.13
CA GLY A 18 15.05 -20.95 12.63
C GLY A 18 15.99 -19.85 13.14
N THR A 19 17.29 -20.04 12.91
CA THR A 19 18.30 -19.08 13.34
C THR A 19 18.22 -17.79 12.54
N ILE A 20 18.11 -16.64 13.23
CA ILE A 20 18.19 -15.32 12.61
C ILE A 20 19.65 -14.90 12.58
N HIS A 21 20.20 -14.72 11.38
CA HIS A 21 21.61 -14.33 11.18
C HIS A 21 21.77 -12.82 11.25
N SER A 22 20.86 -12.06 10.66
CA SER A 22 20.87 -10.61 10.67
C SER A 22 19.48 -10.00 10.52
N ILE A 23 19.37 -8.72 10.92
CA ILE A 23 18.22 -7.88 10.63
C ILE A 23 18.72 -6.55 10.06
N ARG A 24 18.15 -6.13 8.95
CA ARG A 24 18.37 -4.81 8.35
C ARG A 24 17.08 -4.04 8.32
N PHE A 25 17.17 -2.72 8.46
CA PHE A 25 16.00 -1.85 8.52
C PHE A 25 15.94 -1.05 7.22
N PRO A 26 14.91 -1.25 6.37
CA PRO A 26 14.61 -0.36 5.26
C PRO A 26 14.15 1.00 5.78
N ARG A 27 13.91 1.96 4.87
CA ARG A 27 13.22 3.20 5.24
C ARG A 27 11.91 2.84 5.95
N GLN A 28 11.71 3.39 7.14
CA GLN A 28 10.54 3.08 7.95
C GLN A 28 9.33 3.89 7.49
N GLY A 29 8.15 3.25 7.50
CA GLY A 29 6.85 3.90 7.35
C GLY A 29 6.36 4.52 8.67
N TYR A 30 5.10 4.95 8.68
CA TYR A 30 4.49 5.61 9.84
C TYR A 30 3.72 4.66 10.75
N THR A 31 3.26 3.53 10.24
CA THR A 31 2.30 2.65 10.92
C THR A 31 2.93 1.41 11.55
N SER A 32 4.06 0.95 11.04
CA SER A 32 4.75 -0.26 11.51
C SER A 32 6.26 -0.12 11.47
N ASN A 33 6.95 -0.81 12.38
CA ASN A 33 8.37 -1.07 12.26
C ASN A 33 8.59 -2.24 11.31
N VAL A 34 9.45 -2.07 10.33
CA VAL A 34 9.78 -3.11 9.36
C VAL A 34 11.25 -3.50 9.49
N GLY A 35 11.52 -4.80 9.59
CA GLY A 35 12.85 -5.39 9.53
C GLY A 35 12.90 -6.47 8.46
N ILE A 36 13.95 -6.47 7.64
CA ILE A 36 14.24 -7.59 6.76
C ILE A 36 15.18 -8.52 7.50
N ILE A 37 14.71 -9.73 7.80
CA ILE A 37 15.49 -10.74 8.53
C ILE A 37 16.07 -11.75 7.55
N ASP A 38 17.36 -12.05 7.72
CA ASP A 38 18.06 -13.15 7.07
C ASP A 38 18.14 -14.32 8.05
N THR A 39 17.69 -15.49 7.63
CA THR A 39 17.49 -16.62 8.51
C THR A 39 17.95 -17.93 7.86
N SER A 40 18.08 -18.99 8.65
CA SER A 40 18.41 -20.33 8.13
C SER A 40 17.37 -20.92 7.18
N SER A 41 16.15 -20.37 7.15
CA SER A 41 15.06 -20.79 6.23
C SER A 41 14.82 -19.82 5.08
N GLY A 42 15.62 -18.75 4.98
CA GLY A 42 15.52 -17.74 3.93
C GLY A 42 15.28 -16.33 4.46
N MET A 43 14.94 -15.41 3.55
CA MET A 43 14.69 -14.02 3.88
C MET A 43 13.20 -13.74 4.06
N TYR A 44 12.88 -12.87 5.01
CA TYR A 44 11.50 -12.45 5.30
C TYR A 44 11.43 -10.96 5.64
N ALA A 45 10.26 -10.36 5.37
CA ALA A 45 9.90 -9.07 5.92
C ALA A 45 9.13 -9.27 7.23
N LEU A 46 9.63 -8.68 8.32
CA LEU A 46 9.02 -8.72 9.65
C LEU A 46 8.44 -7.35 9.98
N LYS A 47 7.12 -7.26 10.13
CA LYS A 47 6.43 -6.05 10.57
C LYS A 47 6.03 -6.17 12.05
N ARG A 48 6.17 -5.07 12.80
CA ARG A 48 5.69 -4.94 14.17
C ARG A 48 4.89 -3.65 14.32
N THR A 49 3.76 -3.72 15.00
CA THR A 49 2.98 -2.55 15.43
C THR A 49 2.85 -2.52 16.94
N LYS A 50 2.73 -1.32 17.51
CA LYS A 50 2.45 -1.09 18.94
C LYS A 50 1.18 -0.21 19.07
N GLY A 51 0.28 -0.59 19.95
CA GLY A 51 -1.03 0.05 20.17
C GLY A 51 -2.17 -0.64 19.40
N GLU A 52 -3.37 -0.50 19.92
CA GLU A 52 -4.55 -1.21 19.39
C GLU A 52 -4.90 -0.79 17.96
N ILE A 53 -4.86 0.52 17.68
CA ILE A 53 -5.19 1.07 16.36
C ILE A 53 -4.24 0.52 15.30
N LEU A 54 -2.92 0.64 15.51
CA LEU A 54 -1.92 0.16 14.55
C LEU A 54 -1.96 -1.37 14.41
N SER A 55 -2.25 -2.09 15.51
CA SER A 55 -2.43 -3.54 15.48
C SER A 55 -3.65 -3.95 14.67
N SER A 56 -4.74 -3.17 14.70
CA SER A 56 -5.92 -3.41 13.85
C SER A 56 -5.61 -3.18 12.36
N TRP A 57 -4.80 -2.19 12.03
CA TRP A 57 -4.37 -1.93 10.65
C TRP A 57 -3.48 -3.05 10.11
N LEU A 58 -2.51 -3.54 10.91
CA LEU A 58 -1.70 -4.69 10.50
C LEU A 58 -2.55 -5.96 10.35
N HIS A 59 -3.56 -6.16 11.22
CA HIS A 59 -4.51 -7.25 11.07
C HIS A 59 -5.29 -7.16 9.75
N LYS A 60 -5.77 -5.97 9.40
CA LYS A 60 -6.45 -5.72 8.12
C LYS A 60 -5.51 -6.01 6.93
N GLU A 61 -4.26 -5.52 6.96
CA GLU A 61 -3.27 -5.80 5.91
C GLU A 61 -3.07 -7.32 5.72
N VAL A 62 -2.87 -8.05 6.81
CA VAL A 62 -2.70 -9.51 6.78
C VAL A 62 -3.93 -10.21 6.22
N THR A 63 -5.12 -9.77 6.60
CA THR A 63 -6.38 -10.34 6.11
C THR A 63 -6.54 -10.13 4.61
N VAL A 64 -6.37 -8.89 4.15
CA VAL A 64 -6.43 -8.54 2.73
C VAL A 64 -5.40 -9.34 1.92
N THR A 65 -4.16 -9.37 2.38
CA THR A 65 -3.07 -10.08 1.71
C THR A 65 -3.37 -11.59 1.57
N ASN A 66 -3.90 -12.23 2.61
CA ASN A 66 -4.28 -13.64 2.57
C ASN A 66 -5.43 -13.92 1.59
N LEU A 67 -6.44 -13.06 1.55
CA LEU A 67 -7.56 -13.19 0.61
C LEU A 67 -7.08 -13.10 -0.85
N LEU A 68 -6.14 -12.20 -1.13
CA LEU A 68 -5.58 -12.00 -2.46
C LEU A 68 -4.61 -13.13 -2.88
N ASP A 69 -3.77 -13.66 -1.97
CA ASP A 69 -2.82 -14.75 -2.27
C ASP A 69 -3.54 -16.02 -2.73
N SER A 70 -4.74 -16.28 -2.21
CA SER A 70 -5.51 -17.48 -2.56
C SER A 70 -6.19 -17.43 -3.93
N GLY A 71 -6.35 -16.25 -4.54
CA GLY A 71 -7.19 -16.09 -5.74
C GLY A 71 -6.57 -15.25 -6.86
N SER A 72 -5.33 -14.77 -6.74
CA SER A 72 -4.73 -13.92 -7.77
C SER A 72 -3.32 -14.32 -8.14
N THR A 73 -2.88 -13.82 -9.32
CA THR A 73 -1.49 -13.94 -9.80
C THR A 73 -0.68 -12.66 -9.55
N LEU A 74 -1.22 -11.74 -8.75
CA LEU A 74 -0.57 -10.49 -8.42
C LEU A 74 0.71 -10.73 -7.60
N PRO A 75 1.75 -9.92 -7.76
CA PRO A 75 2.99 -10.04 -7.00
C PRO A 75 2.82 -9.47 -5.59
N ILE A 76 2.13 -10.20 -4.72
CA ILE A 76 1.82 -9.83 -3.33
C ILE A 76 2.63 -10.67 -2.34
N PRO A 77 3.02 -10.13 -1.18
CA PRO A 77 3.81 -10.87 -0.20
C PRO A 77 2.95 -11.95 0.46
N LYS A 78 3.47 -13.20 0.55
CA LYS A 78 2.76 -14.27 1.27
C LYS A 78 2.88 -14.07 2.77
N VAL A 79 1.75 -14.07 3.48
CA VAL A 79 1.74 -14.08 4.95
C VAL A 79 2.19 -15.45 5.46
N LYS A 80 3.26 -15.46 6.23
CA LYS A 80 3.83 -16.68 6.82
C LYS A 80 3.35 -16.89 8.24
N ARG A 81 3.28 -15.80 9.04
CA ARG A 81 2.77 -15.81 10.42
C ARG A 81 2.14 -14.46 10.75
N TYR A 82 1.12 -14.47 11.54
CA TYR A 82 0.57 -13.29 12.20
C TYR A 82 0.33 -13.62 13.68
N LEU A 83 0.75 -12.71 14.56
CA LEU A 83 0.61 -12.86 16.00
C LEU A 83 0.09 -11.56 16.60
N LEU A 84 -0.93 -11.67 17.46
CA LEU A 84 -1.44 -10.58 18.27
C LEU A 84 -1.09 -10.85 19.74
N GLU A 85 -0.12 -10.10 20.27
CA GLU A 85 0.28 -10.15 21.67
C GLU A 85 -0.55 -9.12 22.47
N LYS A 86 -1.81 -9.47 22.79
CA LYS A 86 -2.73 -8.58 23.51
C LYS A 86 -2.13 -8.02 24.80
N ASN A 87 -1.42 -8.84 25.57
CA ASN A 87 -0.81 -8.45 26.84
C ASN A 87 0.28 -7.38 26.70
N LYS A 88 0.86 -7.25 25.51
CA LYS A 88 1.90 -6.26 25.19
C LYS A 88 1.36 -5.12 24.33
N GLY A 89 0.09 -5.18 23.93
CA GLY A 89 -0.53 -4.20 23.04
C GLY A 89 0.21 -4.09 21.68
N GLN A 90 0.68 -5.22 21.13
CA GLN A 90 1.43 -5.23 19.87
C GLN A 90 1.04 -6.41 18.97
N SER A 91 1.30 -6.27 17.69
CA SER A 91 1.14 -7.34 16.72
C SER A 91 2.34 -7.47 15.79
N TRP A 92 2.49 -8.68 15.23
CA TRP A 92 3.59 -9.06 14.38
C TRP A 92 3.07 -9.76 13.13
N ALA A 93 3.66 -9.43 11.99
CA ALA A 93 3.46 -10.16 10.74
C ALA A 93 4.80 -10.55 10.13
N LEU A 94 4.95 -11.83 9.81
CA LEU A 94 6.06 -12.35 9.03
C LEU A 94 5.57 -12.56 7.60
N LEU A 95 6.17 -11.86 6.67
CA LEU A 95 5.79 -11.85 5.25
C LEU A 95 6.92 -12.40 4.39
N GLY A 96 6.56 -12.98 3.24
CA GLY A 96 7.53 -13.33 2.21
C GLY A 96 8.31 -12.09 1.77
N PHE A 97 9.60 -12.27 1.52
CA PHE A 97 10.49 -11.20 1.08
C PHE A 97 10.51 -11.14 -0.46
N PHE A 98 10.42 -9.93 -0.99
CA PHE A 98 10.71 -9.63 -2.39
C PHE A 98 12.09 -9.00 -2.49
N GLU A 99 12.92 -9.52 -3.39
CA GLU A 99 14.19 -8.89 -3.73
C GLU A 99 13.95 -7.64 -4.57
N GLY A 100 14.70 -6.60 -4.28
CA GLY A 100 14.63 -5.33 -5.00
C GLY A 100 14.65 -4.13 -4.09
N GLU A 101 14.38 -2.99 -4.67
CA GLU A 101 14.26 -1.69 -4.02
C GLU A 101 12.90 -1.07 -4.37
N THR A 102 12.49 -0.01 -3.71
CA THR A 102 11.25 0.69 -4.07
C THR A 102 11.39 1.32 -5.45
N LEU A 103 10.28 1.39 -6.19
CA LEU A 103 10.26 2.08 -7.48
C LEU A 103 10.74 3.54 -7.34
N ARG A 104 10.48 4.19 -6.20
CA ARG A 104 11.07 5.50 -5.89
C ARG A 104 12.60 5.49 -5.99
N THR A 105 13.25 4.55 -5.31
CA THR A 105 14.72 4.46 -5.29
C THR A 105 15.26 4.14 -6.67
N ALA A 106 14.63 3.19 -7.36
CA ALA A 106 15.03 2.81 -8.71
C ALA A 106 14.93 3.98 -9.70
N LEU A 107 13.80 4.71 -9.68
CA LEU A 107 13.61 5.89 -10.55
C LEU A 107 14.58 7.04 -10.22
N PHE A 108 14.90 7.21 -8.94
CA PHE A 108 15.87 8.25 -8.51
C PHE A 108 17.29 7.96 -8.99
N ASN A 109 17.68 6.68 -9.04
CA ASN A 109 19.03 6.24 -9.40
C ASN A 109 19.20 5.95 -10.90
N GLU A 110 18.11 5.84 -11.67
CA GLU A 110 18.18 5.45 -13.08
C GLU A 110 18.43 6.69 -13.97
N GLU A 111 19.60 6.72 -14.61
CA GLU A 111 20.01 7.78 -15.53
C GLU A 111 19.56 7.50 -16.97
N ASN A 112 19.24 6.25 -17.32
CA ASN A 112 18.78 5.89 -18.65
C ASN A 112 17.28 6.17 -18.78
N GLU A 113 16.94 7.15 -19.63
CA GLU A 113 15.55 7.59 -19.83
C GLU A 113 14.63 6.48 -20.37
N GLU A 114 15.14 5.57 -21.20
CA GLU A 114 14.34 4.46 -21.76
C GLU A 114 13.95 3.47 -20.65
N LYS A 115 14.91 3.09 -19.80
CA LYS A 115 14.62 2.22 -18.64
C LYS A 115 13.70 2.88 -17.63
N ARG A 116 13.90 4.20 -17.39
CA ARG A 116 13.01 4.98 -16.53
C ARG A 116 11.59 4.99 -17.10
N ARG A 117 11.44 5.21 -18.41
CA ARG A 117 10.15 5.16 -19.10
C ARG A 117 9.49 3.78 -18.96
N GLU A 118 10.27 2.71 -19.16
CA GLU A 118 9.78 1.33 -19.02
C GLU A 118 9.26 1.04 -17.58
N MET A 119 10.00 1.46 -16.56
CA MET A 119 9.56 1.30 -15.16
C MET A 119 8.24 2.04 -14.88
N ILE A 120 8.07 3.27 -15.36
CA ILE A 120 6.84 4.06 -15.20
C ILE A 120 5.68 3.41 -15.97
N PHE A 121 5.91 2.94 -17.19
CA PHE A 121 4.92 2.22 -17.96
C PHE A 121 4.47 0.94 -17.24
N ASN A 122 5.41 0.14 -16.73
CA ASN A 122 5.13 -1.06 -15.96
C ASN A 122 4.39 -0.77 -14.65
N PHE A 123 4.66 0.37 -14.02
CA PHE A 123 3.91 0.85 -12.85
C PHE A 123 2.42 1.04 -13.18
N GLY A 124 2.11 1.68 -14.32
CA GLY A 124 0.74 1.79 -14.82
C GLY A 124 0.10 0.44 -15.17
N THR A 125 0.85 -0.41 -15.86
CA THR A 125 0.38 -1.76 -16.24
C THR A 125 0.04 -2.62 -15.02
N THR A 126 0.86 -2.57 -13.99
CA THR A 126 0.63 -3.33 -12.74
C THR A 126 -0.63 -2.84 -12.03
N LEU A 127 -0.88 -1.53 -11.98
CA LEU A 127 -2.13 -1.01 -11.41
C LEU A 127 -3.35 -1.45 -12.25
N SER A 128 -3.25 -1.42 -13.57
CA SER A 128 -4.30 -1.94 -14.46
C SER A 128 -4.61 -3.42 -14.16
N GLN A 129 -3.58 -4.24 -13.97
CA GLN A 129 -3.74 -5.65 -13.60
C GLN A 129 -4.44 -5.82 -12.23
N ILE A 130 -4.11 -4.99 -11.25
CA ILE A 130 -4.82 -4.99 -9.95
C ILE A 130 -6.30 -4.72 -10.16
N HIS A 131 -6.64 -3.65 -10.89
CA HIS A 131 -8.03 -3.26 -11.13
C HIS A 131 -8.83 -4.26 -11.99
N LEU A 132 -8.15 -5.05 -12.83
CA LEU A 132 -8.74 -6.12 -13.64
C LEU A 132 -8.85 -7.45 -12.88
N THR A 133 -8.15 -7.60 -11.77
CA THR A 133 -8.21 -8.82 -10.96
C THR A 133 -9.59 -8.95 -10.31
N PRO A 134 -10.22 -10.13 -10.37
CA PRO A 134 -11.48 -10.36 -9.68
C PRO A 134 -11.36 -10.07 -8.19
N CYS A 135 -12.22 -9.20 -7.69
CA CYS A 135 -12.23 -8.84 -6.27
C CYS A 135 -12.74 -10.02 -5.44
N PRO A 136 -12.08 -10.37 -4.32
CA PRO A 136 -12.59 -11.35 -3.38
C PRO A 136 -14.02 -11.03 -2.94
N LYS A 137 -14.86 -12.08 -2.82
CA LYS A 137 -16.28 -11.89 -2.46
C LYS A 137 -16.45 -11.22 -1.11
N GLU A 138 -15.52 -11.46 -0.20
CA GLU A 138 -15.47 -10.88 1.14
C GLU A 138 -15.44 -9.34 1.13
N PHE A 139 -14.88 -8.72 0.08
CA PHE A 139 -14.88 -7.26 -0.07
C PHE A 139 -16.17 -6.72 -0.70
N ILE A 140 -16.90 -7.57 -1.46
CA ILE A 140 -18.09 -7.14 -2.21
C ILE A 140 -19.34 -7.10 -1.32
N HIS A 141 -19.34 -7.82 -0.18
CA HIS A 141 -20.48 -7.93 0.72
C HIS A 141 -20.65 -6.77 1.70
N GLU A 142 -19.85 -5.73 1.58
CA GLU A 142 -20.02 -4.55 2.41
C GLU A 142 -21.31 -3.80 2.02
N GLN A 143 -22.14 -3.51 3.02
CA GLN A 143 -23.47 -2.94 2.82
C GLN A 143 -23.48 -1.48 2.34
N GLN A 144 -22.33 -0.82 2.35
CA GLN A 144 -22.18 0.59 1.97
C GLN A 144 -21.17 0.76 0.85
N PRO A 145 -21.41 1.71 -0.08
CA PRO A 145 -20.42 2.07 -1.10
C PRO A 145 -19.08 2.45 -0.48
N TRP A 146 -17.98 2.06 -1.12
CA TRP A 146 -16.62 2.32 -0.64
C TRP A 146 -16.38 3.79 -0.27
N LEU A 147 -16.84 4.73 -1.10
CA LEU A 147 -16.64 6.16 -0.84
C LEU A 147 -17.36 6.62 0.44
N ASP A 148 -18.53 6.07 0.75
CA ASP A 148 -19.25 6.38 1.98
C ASP A 148 -18.46 5.90 3.21
N GLN A 149 -17.89 4.71 3.14
CA GLN A 149 -17.03 4.17 4.21
C GLN A 149 -15.78 5.05 4.40
N MET A 150 -15.13 5.46 3.30
CA MET A 150 -13.98 6.35 3.36
C MET A 150 -14.32 7.71 3.98
N LEU A 151 -15.49 8.28 3.68
CA LEU A 151 -15.94 9.54 4.28
C LEU A 151 -16.26 9.41 5.78
N VAL A 152 -16.80 8.27 6.21
CA VAL A 152 -16.99 7.95 7.63
C VAL A 152 -15.65 7.80 8.32
N GLN A 153 -14.69 7.09 7.72
CA GLN A 153 -13.35 6.93 8.27
C GLN A 153 -12.60 8.27 8.31
N ALA A 154 -12.73 9.11 7.29
CA ALA A 154 -12.15 10.45 7.26
C ALA A 154 -12.66 11.33 8.41
N GLU A 155 -13.97 11.27 8.71
CA GLU A 155 -14.55 11.95 9.87
C GLU A 155 -14.01 11.42 11.20
N TRP A 156 -13.86 10.11 11.32
CA TRP A 156 -13.26 9.50 12.49
C TRP A 156 -11.80 9.90 12.67
N ASN A 157 -11.01 9.84 11.59
CA ASN A 157 -9.59 10.19 11.58
C ASN A 157 -9.40 11.67 11.98
N LEU A 158 -10.21 12.57 11.43
CA LEU A 158 -10.18 14.00 11.79
C LEU A 158 -10.37 14.23 13.30
N LYS A 159 -11.20 13.40 13.97
CA LYS A 159 -11.49 13.53 15.40
C LYS A 159 -10.46 12.83 16.30
N ASN A 160 -9.79 11.79 15.82
CA ASN A 160 -9.04 10.86 16.67
C ASN A 160 -7.55 10.73 16.27
N SER A 161 -7.13 11.32 15.15
CA SER A 161 -5.78 11.21 14.63
C SER A 161 -5.26 12.58 14.18
N GLN A 162 -3.96 12.70 14.01
CA GLN A 162 -3.38 13.86 13.33
C GLN A 162 -3.48 13.64 11.83
N VAL A 163 -4.23 14.49 11.14
CA VAL A 163 -4.43 14.49 9.69
C VAL A 163 -4.19 15.87 9.11
N ASP A 164 -3.90 15.95 7.81
CA ASP A 164 -3.70 17.23 7.12
C ASP A 164 -5.04 17.89 6.75
N GLY A 165 -6.12 17.09 6.69
CA GLY A 165 -7.47 17.55 6.40
C GLY A 165 -8.09 18.41 7.50
N SER A 166 -9.04 19.28 7.12
CA SER A 166 -9.82 20.16 8.02
C SER A 166 -11.32 19.84 7.97
N GLU A 167 -12.07 20.30 8.99
CA GLU A 167 -13.54 20.19 9.00
C GLU A 167 -14.18 20.80 7.75
N SER A 168 -13.70 21.97 7.31
CA SER A 168 -14.20 22.63 6.10
C SER A 168 -13.93 21.79 4.83
N LEU A 169 -12.77 21.16 4.76
CA LEU A 169 -12.43 20.24 3.67
C LEU A 169 -13.34 19.01 3.68
N LEU A 170 -13.56 18.40 4.85
CA LEU A 170 -14.47 17.26 5.00
C LEU A 170 -15.88 17.58 4.52
N GLN A 171 -16.43 18.72 4.93
CA GLN A 171 -17.75 19.17 4.49
C GLN A 171 -17.79 19.43 2.97
N ARG A 172 -16.71 19.97 2.41
CA ARG A 172 -16.60 20.19 0.95
C ARG A 172 -16.65 18.89 0.18
N ILE A 173 -15.86 17.88 0.57
CA ILE A 173 -15.83 16.59 -0.15
C ILE A 173 -17.11 15.78 0.05
N LYS A 174 -17.77 15.90 1.20
CA LYS A 174 -19.09 15.28 1.43
C LYS A 174 -20.17 15.85 0.52
N ARG A 175 -20.15 17.16 0.21
CA ARG A 175 -21.13 17.83 -0.65
C ARG A 175 -20.87 17.66 -2.14
N ASN A 176 -19.59 17.64 -2.54
CA ASN A 176 -19.17 17.63 -3.93
C ASN A 176 -18.53 16.27 -4.26
N ARG A 177 -19.35 15.22 -4.29
CA ARG A 177 -18.88 13.86 -4.59
C ARG A 177 -18.70 13.66 -6.09
N PRO A 178 -17.72 12.86 -6.53
CA PRO A 178 -17.65 12.43 -7.92
C PRO A 178 -18.86 11.56 -8.28
N ASN A 179 -19.19 11.52 -9.56
CA ASN A 179 -20.19 10.60 -10.06
C ASN A 179 -19.76 9.16 -9.74
N GLU A 180 -20.73 8.28 -9.58
CA GLU A 180 -20.49 6.85 -9.39
C GLU A 180 -19.60 6.30 -10.51
N TYR A 181 -18.67 5.45 -10.14
CA TYR A 181 -17.77 4.75 -11.04
C TYR A 181 -17.80 3.26 -10.74
N LYS A 182 -17.55 2.44 -11.77
CA LYS A 182 -17.48 0.98 -11.59
C LYS A 182 -16.39 0.64 -10.60
N GLN A 183 -16.74 0.05 -9.46
CA GLN A 183 -15.82 -0.39 -8.46
C GLN A 183 -15.03 -1.63 -8.93
N THR A 184 -13.80 -1.74 -8.48
CA THR A 184 -12.86 -2.82 -8.77
C THR A 184 -12.10 -3.20 -7.51
N LEU A 185 -11.25 -4.21 -7.57
CA LEU A 185 -10.20 -4.36 -6.58
C LEU A 185 -9.29 -3.12 -6.65
N ILE A 186 -9.06 -2.47 -5.53
CA ILE A 186 -8.09 -1.37 -5.38
C ILE A 186 -7.05 -1.73 -4.32
N HIS A 187 -5.85 -1.14 -4.45
CA HIS A 187 -4.79 -1.24 -3.45
C HIS A 187 -5.03 -0.31 -2.25
N GLY A 188 -5.57 0.87 -2.51
CA GLY A 188 -5.88 1.89 -1.50
C GLY A 188 -4.69 2.75 -1.03
N ASP A 189 -3.47 2.42 -1.44
CA ASP A 189 -2.25 3.22 -1.26
C ASP A 189 -1.20 2.87 -2.32
N TYR A 190 -1.59 2.85 -3.61
CA TYR A 190 -0.71 2.49 -4.70
C TYR A 190 0.24 3.63 -5.05
N THR A 191 1.43 3.60 -4.48
CA THR A 191 2.48 4.62 -4.65
C THR A 191 3.79 3.99 -5.11
N ILE A 192 4.70 4.82 -5.63
CA ILE A 192 6.07 4.38 -5.99
C ILE A 192 6.89 3.89 -4.79
N ASP A 193 6.43 4.13 -3.56
CA ASP A 193 7.03 3.61 -2.34
C ASP A 193 6.58 2.17 -2.02
N ASN A 194 5.40 1.77 -2.51
CA ASN A 194 4.77 0.48 -2.24
C ASN A 194 4.93 -0.52 -3.40
N VAL A 195 5.68 -0.16 -4.43
CA VAL A 195 6.04 -1.05 -5.54
C VAL A 195 7.54 -1.34 -5.50
N LEU A 196 7.90 -2.63 -5.54
CA LEU A 196 9.28 -3.10 -5.52
C LEU A 196 9.72 -3.50 -6.92
N VAL A 197 10.95 -3.14 -7.26
CA VAL A 197 11.57 -3.45 -8.55
C VAL A 197 12.96 -4.06 -8.35
N LYS A 198 13.32 -4.98 -9.25
CA LYS A 198 14.66 -5.54 -9.36
C LYS A 198 15.08 -5.50 -10.82
N ASN A 199 16.18 -4.82 -11.12
CA ASN A 199 16.68 -4.65 -12.50
C ASN A 199 15.62 -4.06 -13.46
N GLY A 200 14.82 -3.08 -12.99
CA GLY A 200 13.76 -2.44 -13.78
C GLY A 200 12.44 -3.21 -13.87
N ILE A 201 12.38 -4.44 -13.34
CA ILE A 201 11.18 -5.30 -13.39
C ILE A 201 10.46 -5.23 -12.03
N ILE A 202 9.14 -5.02 -12.05
CA ILE A 202 8.33 -5.04 -10.82
C ILE A 202 8.31 -6.47 -10.26
N THR A 203 8.75 -6.61 -9.01
CA THR A 203 8.82 -7.88 -8.28
C THR A 203 7.77 -8.02 -7.20
N GLY A 204 7.21 -6.91 -6.71
CA GLY A 204 6.24 -6.95 -5.62
C GLY A 204 5.45 -5.66 -5.46
N VAL A 205 4.24 -5.81 -4.95
CA VAL A 205 3.38 -4.73 -4.46
C VAL A 205 3.08 -5.01 -2.99
N ILE A 206 3.44 -4.08 -2.11
CA ILE A 206 3.40 -4.23 -0.65
C ILE A 206 2.42 -3.26 -0.01
N ASP A 207 2.13 -3.44 1.28
CA ASP A 207 1.28 -2.55 2.09
C ASP A 207 -0.19 -2.51 1.65
N TRP A 208 -0.81 -3.69 1.58
CA TRP A 208 -2.21 -3.90 1.15
C TRP A 208 -3.27 -3.55 2.21
N GLY A 209 -2.92 -2.82 3.26
CA GLY A 209 -3.86 -2.42 4.31
C GLY A 209 -5.05 -1.57 3.85
N GLY A 210 -4.90 -0.87 2.71
CA GLY A 210 -5.96 -0.11 2.05
C GLY A 210 -6.83 -0.93 1.09
N GLY A 211 -6.47 -2.18 0.82
CA GLY A 211 -7.13 -3.02 -0.19
C GLY A 211 -8.64 -3.16 0.04
N ALA A 212 -9.43 -2.98 -1.02
CA ALA A 212 -10.88 -2.95 -0.96
C ALA A 212 -11.53 -3.18 -2.35
N TYR A 213 -12.86 -3.35 -2.36
CA TYR A 213 -13.68 -3.17 -3.56
C TYR A 213 -14.07 -1.70 -3.63
N GLY A 214 -13.39 -0.91 -4.45
CA GLY A 214 -13.47 0.54 -4.40
C GLY A 214 -13.35 1.22 -5.77
N ASP A 215 -13.27 2.54 -5.72
CA ASP A 215 -13.16 3.39 -6.91
C ASP A 215 -11.71 3.40 -7.43
N PRO A 216 -11.44 2.84 -8.63
CA PRO A 216 -10.08 2.78 -9.19
C PRO A 216 -9.45 4.15 -9.42
N ARG A 217 -10.26 5.22 -9.54
CA ARG A 217 -9.76 6.58 -9.69
C ARG A 217 -8.97 7.06 -8.46
N TYR A 218 -9.29 6.51 -7.28
CA TYR A 218 -8.53 6.79 -6.07
C TYR A 218 -7.08 6.31 -6.18
N ASP A 219 -6.86 5.04 -6.52
CA ASP A 219 -5.50 4.49 -6.72
C ASP A 219 -4.74 5.22 -7.83
N VAL A 220 -5.40 5.47 -8.97
CA VAL A 220 -4.81 6.24 -10.07
C VAL A 220 -4.38 7.63 -9.61
N SER A 221 -5.20 8.30 -8.80
CA SER A 221 -4.87 9.64 -8.28
C SER A 221 -3.62 9.62 -7.39
N ILE A 222 -3.52 8.62 -6.52
CA ILE A 222 -2.37 8.47 -5.61
C ILE A 222 -1.12 8.08 -6.39
N ALA A 223 -1.25 7.19 -7.38
CA ALA A 223 -0.15 6.74 -8.23
C ALA A 223 0.52 7.90 -8.98
N ILE A 224 -0.29 8.80 -9.56
CA ILE A 224 0.22 9.94 -10.35
C ILE A 224 0.53 11.19 -9.52
N ARG A 225 0.43 11.10 -8.19
CA ARG A 225 0.76 12.20 -7.29
C ARG A 225 2.23 12.58 -7.45
N PRO A 226 2.55 13.86 -7.70
CA PRO A 226 3.94 14.30 -7.89
C PRO A 226 4.84 13.92 -6.71
N LYS A 227 6.01 13.41 -7.04
CA LYS A 227 7.07 13.08 -6.07
C LYS A 227 8.35 13.79 -6.52
N PRO A 228 8.80 14.83 -5.81
CA PRO A 228 9.94 15.66 -6.19
C PRO A 228 11.18 14.84 -6.55
N ASN A 229 11.83 15.23 -7.66
CA ASN A 229 13.04 14.63 -8.24
C ASN A 229 12.88 13.16 -8.69
N VAL A 230 11.65 12.62 -8.74
CA VAL A 230 11.44 11.21 -9.07
C VAL A 230 10.31 10.99 -10.06
N PHE A 231 9.14 11.54 -9.79
CA PHE A 231 7.92 11.39 -10.59
C PHE A 231 7.13 12.68 -10.46
N GLU A 232 7.35 13.65 -11.35
CA GLU A 232 6.78 14.99 -11.14
C GLU A 232 6.30 15.70 -12.41
N ASN A 233 6.65 15.21 -13.58
CA ASN A 233 6.30 15.90 -14.82
C ASN A 233 5.09 15.26 -15.53
N GLU A 234 4.49 16.02 -16.45
CA GLU A 234 3.33 15.52 -17.22
C GLU A 234 3.67 14.34 -18.13
N VAL A 235 4.94 14.23 -18.55
CA VAL A 235 5.40 13.12 -19.39
C VAL A 235 5.40 11.81 -18.58
N ASP A 236 5.85 11.83 -17.32
CA ASP A 236 5.78 10.67 -16.44
C ASP A 236 4.34 10.20 -16.26
N GLN A 237 3.40 11.14 -16.03
CA GLN A 237 1.98 10.81 -15.92
C GLN A 237 1.42 10.24 -17.22
N GLN A 238 1.83 10.77 -18.36
CA GLN A 238 1.41 10.27 -19.67
C GLN A 238 1.88 8.83 -19.89
N ILE A 239 3.16 8.54 -19.59
CA ILE A 239 3.73 7.19 -19.68
C ILE A 239 2.99 6.22 -18.75
N PHE A 240 2.68 6.65 -17.52
CA PHE A 240 1.87 5.86 -16.60
C PHE A 240 0.50 5.52 -17.20
N PHE A 241 -0.19 6.50 -17.81
CA PHE A 241 -1.50 6.26 -18.44
C PHE A 241 -1.41 5.39 -19.69
N GLU A 242 -0.32 5.46 -20.45
CA GLU A 242 -0.05 4.53 -21.57
C GLU A 242 0.00 3.09 -21.03
N GLY A 243 0.72 2.85 -19.93
CA GLY A 243 0.82 1.55 -19.28
C GLY A 243 -0.48 1.09 -18.63
N TYR A 244 -1.22 2.00 -18.01
CA TYR A 244 -2.52 1.70 -17.39
C TYR A 244 -3.61 1.35 -18.40
N GLY A 245 -3.48 1.79 -19.66
CA GLY A 245 -4.45 1.55 -20.72
C GLY A 245 -5.40 2.70 -20.98
N GLY A 246 -5.13 3.89 -20.44
CA GLY A 246 -5.87 5.12 -20.68
C GLY A 246 -6.09 5.98 -19.44
N LYS A 247 -6.47 7.22 -19.65
CA LYS A 247 -6.74 8.17 -18.57
C LYS A 247 -8.21 8.04 -18.12
N ILE A 248 -8.41 7.58 -16.89
CA ILE A 248 -9.74 7.36 -16.29
C ILE A 248 -10.17 8.47 -15.33
N ILE A 249 -9.36 9.51 -15.16
CA ILE A 249 -9.56 10.57 -14.18
C ILE A 249 -9.38 11.94 -14.83
N ASN A 250 -10.23 12.90 -14.48
CA ASN A 250 -10.07 14.30 -14.85
C ASN A 250 -9.44 15.10 -13.68
N LYS A 251 -9.13 16.37 -13.94
CA LYS A 251 -8.47 17.25 -12.96
C LYS A 251 -9.29 17.44 -11.69
N TRP A 252 -10.61 17.58 -11.82
CA TRP A 252 -11.48 17.77 -10.66
C TRP A 252 -11.57 16.52 -9.79
N GLU A 253 -11.66 15.33 -10.38
CA GLU A 253 -11.65 14.05 -9.66
C GLU A 253 -10.30 13.80 -8.98
N TYR A 254 -9.19 14.15 -9.66
CA TYR A 254 -7.86 14.10 -9.05
C TYR A 254 -7.78 15.00 -7.80
N ASP A 255 -8.25 16.26 -7.90
CA ASP A 255 -8.27 17.17 -6.76
C ASP A 255 -9.17 16.66 -5.63
N TYR A 256 -10.31 16.04 -5.96
CA TYR A 256 -11.19 15.44 -4.98
C TYR A 256 -10.50 14.32 -4.18
N PHE A 257 -9.77 13.43 -4.86
CA PHE A 257 -9.11 12.31 -4.21
C PHE A 257 -7.82 12.73 -3.52
N VAL A 258 -6.92 13.45 -4.17
CA VAL A 258 -5.58 13.77 -3.63
C VAL A 258 -5.63 14.94 -2.65
N ASN A 259 -6.21 16.07 -3.07
CA ASN A 259 -6.28 17.29 -2.25
C ASN A 259 -7.58 17.36 -1.43
N GLY A 260 -8.29 16.27 -1.33
CA GLY A 260 -9.53 16.12 -0.62
C GLY A 260 -9.52 14.89 0.28
N LEU A 261 -9.93 13.74 -0.25
CA LEU A 261 -10.13 12.52 0.54
C LEU A 261 -8.82 12.02 1.19
N TYR A 262 -7.71 12.01 0.44
CA TYR A 262 -6.42 11.48 0.92
C TYR A 262 -5.83 12.28 2.11
N GLU A 263 -6.20 13.56 2.26
CA GLU A 263 -5.73 14.42 3.36
C GLU A 263 -6.20 13.94 4.76
N PHE A 264 -7.04 12.92 4.82
CA PHE A 264 -7.57 12.34 6.06
C PHE A 264 -6.94 10.97 6.41
N PHE A 265 -5.93 10.49 5.61
CA PHE A 265 -5.37 9.14 5.76
C PHE A 265 -3.85 9.08 5.86
#